data_f95156da6601f185513398b0a8f6baaa
#
_entry.id   f95156da6601f185513398b0a8f6baaa
#
_cell.length_a   1.000
_cell.length_b   1.000
_cell.length_c   1.000
_cell.angle_alpha   90.00
_cell.angle_beta   90.00
_cell.angle_gamma   90.00
#
_symmetry.space_group_name_H-M   'P 1'
#
loop_
_entity.id
_entity.type
_entity.pdbx_description
1 polymer ?
#
loop_
_entity_poly.entity_id
_entity_poly.type
_entity_poly.pdbx_seq_one_letter_code
_entity_poly.pdbx_strand_id
1 'polypeptide(L)'
;MLEGIKELLRKFKWLTVYPKTRELWKNTDLNKYLWSNYSIGNVSVSKLKKYKTSDTLFVLAAGQSINNLSDENFREIADCNSIGVNGFAHHNFVPTFHSFELENQHSPTALKMFIETSRNIINLEDEYKKTVIIFRQHKINNEELEVNVKQIMSYGNSYWNVFDQVPGKTLEEYKYYLKAFKKMGLFNKDDFFPNKSSSLSWVISMAYQLQYKKIIFCGVDLIGDHFYNNRAPLIKEEFEKQKNNKHLTGNLTAKYPVIIQDVIKFWNKYFFEKYKARLYVSSKYSLLSEILSVYKFKNK
;
A
#
# COMPACT_ATOMS: atom_id res chain seq x y z
N MET A 1 7.58 37.13 -7.08
CA MET A 1 8.94 36.97 -6.54
C MET A 1 8.94 36.52 -5.07
N LEU A 2 8.29 37.22 -4.15
CA LEU A 2 8.24 36.89 -2.71
C LEU A 2 7.63 35.51 -2.40
N GLU A 3 6.59 35.07 -3.11
CA GLU A 3 6.01 33.74 -2.90
C GLU A 3 6.95 32.60 -3.33
N GLY A 4 7.69 32.77 -4.41
CA GLY A 4 8.70 31.80 -4.82
C GLY A 4 9.84 31.63 -3.82
N ILE A 5 10.24 32.73 -3.19
CA ILE A 5 11.26 32.69 -2.12
C ILE A 5 10.73 32.00 -0.86
N LYS A 6 9.48 32.28 -0.45
CA LYS A 6 8.82 31.58 0.66
C LYS A 6 8.70 30.10 0.44
N GLU A 7 8.35 29.70 -0.78
CA GLU A 7 8.24 28.27 -1.15
C GLU A 7 9.61 27.60 -1.14
N LEU A 8 10.65 28.26 -1.66
CA LEU A 8 12.02 27.73 -1.63
C LEU A 8 12.51 27.54 -0.17
N LEU A 9 12.29 28.55 0.69
CA LEU A 9 12.63 28.47 2.11
C LEU A 9 11.87 27.36 2.84
N ARG A 10 10.58 27.17 2.50
CA ARG A 10 9.77 26.06 3.06
C ARG A 10 10.33 24.69 2.64
N LYS A 11 10.69 24.52 1.37
CA LYS A 11 11.30 23.29 0.85
C LYS A 11 12.64 23.02 1.55
N PHE A 12 13.47 24.03 1.68
CA PHE A 12 14.76 23.92 2.36
C PHE A 12 14.60 23.56 3.84
N LYS A 13 13.71 24.25 4.57
CA LYS A 13 13.38 23.96 5.96
C LYS A 13 12.93 22.50 6.15
N TRP A 14 12.05 22.00 5.26
CA TRP A 14 11.62 20.60 5.31
C TRP A 14 12.76 19.62 5.10
N LEU A 15 13.64 19.86 4.16
CA LEU A 15 14.79 18.98 3.89
C LEU A 15 15.77 18.91 5.07
N THR A 16 16.00 20.02 5.75
CA THR A 16 16.91 20.08 6.91
C THR A 16 16.29 19.53 8.18
N VAL A 17 14.98 19.73 8.36
CA VAL A 17 14.25 19.32 9.56
C VAL A 17 13.72 17.89 9.48
N TYR A 18 13.36 17.40 8.27
CA TYR A 18 12.72 16.11 8.07
C TYR A 18 13.47 14.92 8.71
N PRO A 19 14.80 14.75 8.54
CA PRO A 19 15.51 13.65 9.17
C PRO A 19 15.41 13.68 10.70
N LYS A 20 15.50 14.88 11.30
CA LYS A 20 15.36 15.07 12.76
C LYS A 20 13.92 14.83 13.22
N THR A 21 12.95 15.36 12.50
CA THR A 21 11.52 15.18 12.79
C THR A 21 11.14 13.71 12.66
N ARG A 22 11.68 12.99 11.68
CA ARG A 22 11.48 11.55 11.51
C ARG A 22 11.96 10.76 12.72
N GLU A 23 13.14 11.05 13.23
CA GLU A 23 13.65 10.41 14.45
C GLU A 23 12.81 10.78 15.70
N LEU A 24 12.34 12.02 15.79
CA LEU A 24 11.41 12.43 16.84
C LEU A 24 10.07 11.69 16.73
N TRP A 25 9.52 11.52 15.53
CA TRP A 25 8.28 10.76 15.31
C TRP A 25 8.43 9.29 15.68
N LYS A 26 9.58 8.68 15.45
CA LYS A 26 9.86 7.31 15.90
C LYS A 26 9.88 7.15 17.42
N ASN A 27 10.23 8.21 18.12
CA ASN A 27 10.29 8.27 19.58
C ASN A 27 9.03 8.89 20.19
N THR A 28 7.94 9.05 19.43
CA THR A 28 6.68 9.60 19.93
C THR A 28 5.98 8.65 20.90
N ASP A 29 5.06 9.20 21.67
CA ASP A 29 4.20 8.44 22.59
C ASP A 29 3.43 7.32 21.89
N LEU A 30 3.11 7.47 20.59
CA LEU A 30 2.50 6.42 19.79
C LEU A 30 3.40 5.20 19.68
N ASN A 31 4.69 5.36 19.33
CA ASN A 31 5.62 4.25 19.25
C ASN A 31 5.85 3.57 20.59
N LYS A 32 5.95 4.37 21.66
CA LYS A 32 6.03 3.84 23.03
C LYS A 32 4.75 3.07 23.38
N TYR A 33 3.58 3.61 23.04
CA TYR A 33 2.30 2.96 23.23
C TYR A 33 2.22 1.64 22.46
N LEU A 34 2.61 1.61 21.19
CA LEU A 34 2.59 0.42 20.35
C LEU A 34 3.54 -0.65 20.89
N TRP A 35 4.75 -0.26 21.26
CA TRP A 35 5.73 -1.16 21.85
C TRP A 35 5.27 -1.76 23.18
N SER A 36 4.76 -0.92 24.09
CA SER A 36 4.34 -1.36 25.42
C SER A 36 3.09 -2.22 25.42
N ASN A 37 2.16 -1.98 24.46
CA ASN A 37 0.88 -2.70 24.43
C ASN A 37 0.88 -3.95 23.55
N TYR A 38 1.75 -4.03 22.52
CA TYR A 38 1.66 -5.09 21.52
C TYR A 38 2.94 -5.91 21.36
N SER A 39 4.05 -5.48 21.94
CA SER A 39 5.34 -6.22 21.90
C SER A 39 5.84 -6.58 20.49
N ILE A 40 5.37 -5.89 19.45
CA ILE A 40 5.82 -6.10 18.09
C ILE A 40 6.70 -4.95 17.61
N GLY A 41 7.73 -5.28 16.84
CA GLY A 41 8.71 -4.30 16.37
C GLY A 41 8.27 -3.57 15.09
N ASN A 42 8.96 -2.49 14.78
CA ASN A 42 8.80 -1.79 13.51
C ASN A 42 9.21 -2.67 12.33
N VAL A 43 8.51 -2.50 11.20
CA VAL A 43 8.88 -3.10 9.93
C VAL A 43 10.23 -2.55 9.45
N SER A 44 11.03 -3.42 8.81
CA SER A 44 12.27 -2.99 8.16
C SER A 44 12.52 -3.81 6.89
N VAL A 45 13.35 -3.29 6.00
CA VAL A 45 13.74 -3.97 4.76
C VAL A 45 14.40 -5.31 5.06
N SER A 46 15.32 -5.33 6.04
CA SER A 46 16.03 -6.55 6.47
C SER A 46 15.09 -7.64 7.00
N LYS A 47 14.04 -7.25 7.74
CA LYS A 47 13.01 -8.17 8.22
C LYS A 47 12.16 -8.71 7.07
N LEU A 48 11.68 -7.85 6.17
CA LEU A 48 10.82 -8.24 5.06
C LEU A 48 11.59 -9.05 4.01
N LYS A 49 12.88 -8.77 3.81
CA LYS A 49 13.73 -9.46 2.82
C LYS A 49 13.83 -10.96 3.08
N LYS A 50 13.67 -11.42 4.33
CA LYS A 50 13.68 -12.85 4.69
C LYS A 50 12.52 -13.64 4.04
N TYR A 51 11.45 -12.94 3.69
CA TYR A 51 10.24 -13.53 3.08
C TYR A 51 10.18 -13.31 1.56
N LYS A 52 11.17 -12.61 1.00
CA LYS A 52 11.26 -12.43 -0.46
C LYS A 52 11.81 -13.70 -1.10
N THR A 53 10.96 -14.45 -1.79
CA THR A 53 11.28 -15.70 -2.48
C THR A 53 11.31 -15.54 -4.01
N SER A 54 10.81 -14.41 -4.54
CA SER A 54 10.69 -14.14 -5.97
C SER A 54 11.10 -12.70 -6.30
N ASP A 55 11.49 -12.45 -7.54
CA ASP A 55 11.68 -11.09 -8.07
C ASP A 55 10.36 -10.45 -8.57
N THR A 56 9.25 -11.18 -8.48
CA THR A 56 7.91 -10.73 -8.83
C THR A 56 7.08 -10.52 -7.57
N LEU A 57 6.41 -9.37 -7.50
CA LEU A 57 5.44 -9.04 -6.45
C LEU A 57 4.07 -8.79 -7.08
N PHE A 58 3.08 -9.56 -6.67
CA PHE A 58 1.68 -9.28 -6.97
C PHE A 58 1.06 -8.44 -5.84
N VAL A 59 0.48 -7.31 -6.20
CA VAL A 59 -0.22 -6.40 -5.29
C VAL A 59 -1.72 -6.66 -5.43
N LEU A 60 -2.32 -7.24 -4.41
CA LEU A 60 -3.71 -7.70 -4.39
C LEU A 60 -4.56 -6.70 -3.61
N ALA A 61 -5.33 -5.89 -4.33
CA ALA A 61 -6.24 -4.91 -3.74
C ALA A 61 -7.70 -5.35 -3.85
N ALA A 62 -8.62 -4.52 -3.38
CA ALA A 62 -10.03 -4.92 -3.23
C ALA A 62 -10.93 -4.58 -4.43
N GLY A 63 -10.40 -4.10 -5.56
CA GLY A 63 -11.21 -3.74 -6.73
C GLY A 63 -11.86 -4.95 -7.39
N GLN A 64 -12.98 -4.73 -8.06
CA GLN A 64 -13.83 -5.76 -8.66
C GLN A 64 -13.10 -6.64 -9.68
N SER A 65 -12.05 -6.12 -10.35
CA SER A 65 -11.28 -6.91 -11.33
C SER A 65 -10.54 -8.12 -10.74
N ILE A 66 -10.49 -8.28 -9.42
CA ILE A 66 -10.04 -9.52 -8.77
C ILE A 66 -10.91 -10.71 -9.24
N ASN A 67 -12.21 -10.50 -9.42
CA ASN A 67 -13.14 -11.55 -9.88
C ASN A 67 -12.90 -12.00 -11.34
N ASN A 68 -12.03 -11.30 -12.07
CA ASN A 68 -11.61 -11.72 -13.41
C ASN A 68 -10.40 -12.68 -13.41
N LEU A 69 -9.78 -12.89 -12.25
CA LEU A 69 -8.66 -13.81 -12.12
C LEU A 69 -9.17 -15.24 -11.95
N SER A 70 -8.63 -16.17 -12.75
CA SER A 70 -8.93 -17.60 -12.62
C SER A 70 -8.10 -18.26 -11.52
N ASP A 71 -8.44 -19.49 -11.16
CA ASP A 71 -7.65 -20.30 -10.23
C ASP A 71 -6.21 -20.51 -10.73
N GLU A 72 -6.00 -20.63 -12.05
CA GLU A 72 -4.67 -20.71 -12.65
C GLU A 72 -3.86 -19.44 -12.42
N ASN A 73 -4.51 -18.27 -12.51
CA ASN A 73 -3.86 -17.01 -12.20
C ASN A 73 -3.44 -16.97 -10.73
N PHE A 74 -4.30 -17.43 -9.81
CA PHE A 74 -3.95 -17.50 -8.39
C PHE A 74 -2.85 -18.52 -8.11
N ARG A 75 -2.74 -19.62 -8.86
CA ARG A 75 -1.58 -20.53 -8.77
C ARG A 75 -0.28 -19.83 -9.19
N GLU A 76 -0.28 -19.06 -10.28
CA GLU A 76 0.90 -18.27 -10.66
C GLU A 76 1.25 -17.22 -9.61
N ILE A 77 0.25 -16.59 -8.98
CA ILE A 77 0.45 -15.64 -7.88
C ILE A 77 1.09 -16.35 -6.68
N ALA A 78 0.65 -17.57 -6.35
CA ALA A 78 1.17 -18.37 -5.25
C ALA A 78 2.65 -18.77 -5.43
N ASP A 79 3.09 -18.98 -6.69
CA ASP A 79 4.49 -19.27 -7.03
C ASP A 79 5.43 -18.05 -6.85
N CYS A 80 4.88 -16.87 -6.56
CA CYS A 80 5.59 -15.62 -6.40
C CYS A 80 5.33 -14.99 -5.02
N ASN A 81 5.94 -13.83 -4.76
CA ASN A 81 5.52 -13.04 -3.62
C ASN A 81 4.24 -12.26 -3.94
N SER A 82 3.39 -12.12 -2.95
CA SER A 82 2.17 -11.32 -3.04
C SER A 82 1.96 -10.47 -1.79
N ILE A 83 1.29 -9.34 -1.94
CA ILE A 83 0.87 -8.48 -0.85
C ILE A 83 -0.61 -8.15 -0.97
N GLY A 84 -1.39 -8.58 0.01
CA GLY A 84 -2.77 -8.15 0.17
C GLY A 84 -2.84 -6.76 0.80
N VAL A 85 -3.80 -5.95 0.38
CA VAL A 85 -4.00 -4.59 0.89
C VAL A 85 -5.41 -4.47 1.46
N ASN A 86 -5.49 -4.13 2.74
CA ASN A 86 -6.75 -3.86 3.47
C ASN A 86 -7.81 -4.96 3.22
N GLY A 87 -8.92 -4.61 2.59
CA GLY A 87 -10.06 -5.50 2.33
C GLY A 87 -9.77 -6.71 1.41
N PHE A 88 -8.54 -6.91 0.94
CA PHE A 88 -8.21 -8.16 0.23
C PHE A 88 -8.37 -9.41 1.12
N ALA A 89 -8.33 -9.29 2.44
CA ALA A 89 -8.61 -10.40 3.36
C ALA A 89 -10.05 -10.98 3.25
N HIS A 90 -10.95 -10.36 2.48
CA HIS A 90 -12.24 -10.95 2.12
C HIS A 90 -12.13 -12.02 1.02
N HIS A 91 -10.94 -12.24 0.47
CA HIS A 91 -10.62 -13.31 -0.49
C HIS A 91 -10.04 -14.52 0.24
N ASN A 92 -10.32 -15.74 -0.25
CA ASN A 92 -9.79 -16.97 0.33
C ASN A 92 -8.29 -17.19 0.06
N PHE A 93 -7.73 -16.49 -0.93
CA PHE A 93 -6.29 -16.54 -1.20
C PHE A 93 -5.53 -15.76 -0.13
N VAL A 94 -4.55 -16.39 0.51
CA VAL A 94 -3.72 -15.79 1.57
C VAL A 94 -2.37 -15.37 0.98
N PRO A 95 -2.01 -14.06 1.04
CA PRO A 95 -0.81 -13.54 0.44
C PRO A 95 0.44 -13.75 1.31
N THR A 96 1.65 -13.59 0.72
CA THR A 96 2.94 -13.59 1.46
C THR A 96 3.00 -12.47 2.50
N PHE A 97 2.52 -11.29 2.14
CA PHE A 97 2.42 -10.11 3.00
C PHE A 97 0.98 -9.61 3.03
N HIS A 98 0.56 -9.04 4.14
CA HIS A 98 -0.72 -8.33 4.21
C HIS A 98 -0.52 -6.97 4.88
N SER A 99 -0.82 -5.89 4.17
CA SER A 99 -0.80 -4.52 4.69
C SER A 99 -2.18 -4.13 5.19
N PHE A 100 -2.30 -3.92 6.49
CA PHE A 100 -3.54 -3.55 7.15
C PHE A 100 -3.44 -2.11 7.67
N GLU A 101 -4.12 -1.18 6.99
CA GLU A 101 -4.13 0.24 7.36
C GLU A 101 -5.30 0.51 8.31
N LEU A 102 -4.98 1.11 9.46
CA LEU A 102 -5.93 1.38 10.55
C LEU A 102 -6.32 2.87 10.61
N GLU A 103 -6.25 3.58 9.48
CA GLU A 103 -6.58 5.00 9.38
C GLU A 103 -8.12 5.22 9.34
N ASN A 104 -8.58 6.38 9.81
CA ASN A 104 -10.00 6.79 9.74
C ASN A 104 -10.99 5.95 10.57
N GLN A 105 -10.58 5.39 11.71
CA GLN A 105 -11.46 4.64 12.60
C GLN A 105 -12.65 5.47 13.13
N HIS A 106 -12.64 6.78 12.96
CA HIS A 106 -13.78 7.66 13.29
C HIS A 106 -14.96 7.54 12.29
N SER A 107 -14.70 7.01 11.09
CA SER A 107 -15.76 6.70 10.12
C SER A 107 -16.38 5.34 10.46
N PRO A 108 -17.70 5.27 10.70
CA PRO A 108 -18.37 3.99 10.98
C PRO A 108 -18.16 2.95 9.88
N THR A 109 -18.17 3.38 8.61
CA THR A 109 -17.93 2.50 7.45
C THR A 109 -16.50 1.96 7.43
N ALA A 110 -15.50 2.80 7.69
CA ALA A 110 -14.11 2.36 7.74
C ALA A 110 -13.86 1.44 8.94
N LEU A 111 -14.40 1.76 10.11
CA LEU A 111 -14.29 0.90 11.28
C LEU A 111 -14.92 -0.47 11.06
N LYS A 112 -16.15 -0.52 10.50
CA LYS A 112 -16.80 -1.78 10.14
C LYS A 112 -15.92 -2.61 9.20
N MET A 113 -15.38 -2.00 8.15
CA MET A 113 -14.46 -2.67 7.21
C MET A 113 -13.22 -3.23 7.93
N PHE A 114 -12.64 -2.49 8.88
CA PHE A 114 -11.47 -2.97 9.62
C PHE A 114 -11.80 -4.15 10.54
N ILE A 115 -12.93 -4.12 11.21
CA ILE A 115 -13.41 -5.23 12.05
C ILE A 115 -13.65 -6.47 11.17
N GLU A 116 -14.38 -6.33 10.07
CA GLU A 116 -14.65 -7.45 9.15
C GLU A 116 -13.35 -8.02 8.55
N THR A 117 -12.43 -7.15 8.11
CA THR A 117 -11.11 -7.57 7.60
C THR A 117 -10.33 -8.35 8.65
N SER A 118 -10.29 -7.87 9.90
CA SER A 118 -9.58 -8.56 10.99
C SER A 118 -10.23 -9.91 11.34
N ARG A 119 -11.56 -10.01 11.34
CA ARG A 119 -12.29 -11.28 11.54
C ARG A 119 -11.97 -12.28 10.43
N ASN A 120 -11.90 -11.83 9.17
CA ASN A 120 -11.55 -12.71 8.05
C ASN A 120 -10.11 -13.25 8.17
N ILE A 121 -9.16 -12.43 8.61
CA ILE A 121 -7.79 -12.89 8.91
C ILE A 121 -7.82 -13.95 10.02
N ILE A 122 -8.62 -13.75 11.08
CA ILE A 122 -8.76 -14.70 12.18
C ILE A 122 -9.41 -16.00 11.71
N ASN A 123 -10.43 -15.94 10.87
CA ASN A 123 -11.11 -17.12 10.33
C ASN A 123 -10.19 -18.00 9.44
N LEU A 124 -9.12 -17.43 8.90
CA LEU A 124 -8.08 -18.08 8.11
C LEU A 124 -6.75 -18.15 8.90
N GLU A 125 -6.82 -18.36 10.19
CA GLU A 125 -5.67 -18.27 11.11
C GLU A 125 -4.50 -19.16 10.69
N ASP A 126 -4.76 -20.41 10.34
CA ASP A 126 -3.69 -21.37 10.01
C ASP A 126 -2.90 -20.98 8.77
N GLU A 127 -3.55 -20.38 7.79
CA GLU A 127 -2.93 -19.83 6.60
C GLU A 127 -2.21 -18.53 6.90
N TYR A 128 -2.85 -17.61 7.67
CA TYR A 128 -2.28 -16.31 8.02
C TYR A 128 -1.12 -16.39 9.02
N LYS A 129 -0.94 -17.46 9.77
CA LYS A 129 0.27 -17.69 10.58
C LYS A 129 1.56 -17.69 9.76
N LYS A 130 1.47 -17.93 8.44
CA LYS A 130 2.60 -17.91 7.50
C LYS A 130 2.78 -16.57 6.82
N THR A 131 1.80 -15.67 6.95
CA THR A 131 1.79 -14.35 6.32
C THR A 131 2.49 -13.31 7.19
N VAL A 132 3.24 -12.43 6.58
CA VAL A 132 3.80 -11.25 7.26
C VAL A 132 2.74 -10.15 7.29
N ILE A 133 2.23 -9.84 8.45
CA ILE A 133 1.18 -8.82 8.61
C ILE A 133 1.82 -7.50 9.02
N ILE A 134 1.52 -6.44 8.27
CA ILE A 134 2.08 -5.12 8.48
C ILE A 134 0.94 -4.18 8.83
N PHE A 135 0.83 -3.87 10.12
CA PHE A 135 -0.11 -2.87 10.59
C PHE A 135 0.43 -1.48 10.29
N ARG A 136 -0.35 -0.72 9.53
CA ARG A 136 0.01 0.63 9.16
C ARG A 136 -0.82 1.60 9.98
N GLN A 137 -0.12 2.24 10.88
CA GLN A 137 -0.49 3.39 11.67
C GLN A 137 -1.84 3.38 12.43
N HIS A 138 -1.80 4.03 13.53
CA HIS A 138 -2.77 4.59 14.46
C HIS A 138 -3.01 3.77 15.72
N LYS A 139 -3.24 4.55 16.78
CA LYS A 139 -3.82 4.06 18.02
C LYS A 139 -5.17 3.41 17.69
N ILE A 140 -5.40 2.22 18.15
CA ILE A 140 -6.69 1.55 18.00
C ILE A 140 -7.61 2.11 19.06
N ASN A 141 -8.77 2.63 18.64
CA ASN A 141 -9.74 3.31 19.51
C ASN A 141 -11.04 2.51 19.69
N ASN A 142 -11.10 1.28 19.21
CA ASN A 142 -12.25 0.40 19.31
C ASN A 142 -11.83 -0.93 19.95
N GLU A 143 -12.52 -1.35 20.99
CA GLU A 143 -12.18 -2.54 21.78
C GLU A 143 -12.20 -3.84 20.98
N GLU A 144 -13.22 -4.05 20.15
CA GLU A 144 -13.31 -5.24 19.32
C GLU A 144 -12.17 -5.33 18.31
N LEU A 145 -11.88 -4.22 17.62
CA LEU A 145 -10.76 -4.15 16.69
C LEU A 145 -9.45 -4.38 17.42
N GLU A 146 -9.28 -3.87 18.63
CA GLU A 146 -8.09 -4.07 19.45
C GLU A 146 -7.89 -5.54 19.82
N VAL A 147 -8.95 -6.23 20.24
CA VAL A 147 -8.92 -7.66 20.53
C VAL A 147 -8.52 -8.46 19.30
N ASN A 148 -9.15 -8.21 18.16
CA ASN A 148 -8.84 -8.89 16.90
C ASN A 148 -7.39 -8.66 16.49
N VAL A 149 -6.91 -7.42 16.55
CA VAL A 149 -5.52 -7.07 16.19
C VAL A 149 -4.52 -7.74 17.13
N LYS A 150 -4.79 -7.79 18.44
CA LYS A 150 -3.94 -8.53 19.40
C LYS A 150 -3.86 -10.03 19.09
N GLN A 151 -4.98 -10.65 18.72
CA GLN A 151 -4.99 -12.05 18.30
C GLN A 151 -4.14 -12.24 17.04
N ILE A 152 -4.30 -11.40 16.01
CA ILE A 152 -3.49 -11.48 14.79
C ILE A 152 -1.99 -11.28 15.08
N MET A 153 -1.65 -10.38 16.00
CA MET A 153 -0.26 -10.16 16.40
C MET A 153 0.37 -11.36 17.08
N SER A 154 -0.42 -12.20 17.74
CA SER A 154 0.06 -13.43 18.38
C SER A 154 0.55 -14.49 17.38
N TYR A 155 0.28 -14.34 16.08
CA TYR A 155 0.78 -15.23 15.03
C TYR A 155 2.30 -15.14 14.80
N GLY A 156 2.97 -14.12 15.37
CA GLY A 156 4.43 -14.03 15.44
C GLY A 156 5.11 -13.34 14.26
N ASN A 157 4.41 -13.14 13.13
CA ASN A 157 4.95 -12.50 11.92
C ASN A 157 4.36 -11.12 11.70
N SER A 158 4.13 -10.35 12.75
CA SER A 158 3.49 -9.04 12.70
C SER A 158 4.48 -7.91 12.96
N TYR A 159 4.31 -6.81 12.24
CA TYR A 159 5.14 -5.61 12.37
C TYR A 159 4.27 -4.36 12.32
N TRP A 160 4.76 -3.30 13.00
CA TRP A 160 4.23 -1.95 12.82
C TRP A 160 5.00 -1.20 11.75
N ASN A 161 4.31 -0.42 10.97
CA ASN A 161 4.90 0.60 10.12
C ASN A 161 4.45 2.00 10.58
N VAL A 162 5.39 2.78 11.06
CA VAL A 162 5.17 4.22 11.30
C VAL A 162 5.43 4.97 10.00
N PHE A 163 4.49 5.83 9.60
CA PHE A 163 4.55 6.49 8.31
C PHE A 163 5.73 7.43 8.10
N ASP A 164 6.43 7.23 7.01
CA ASP A 164 7.28 8.23 6.40
C ASP A 164 6.46 9.07 5.40
N GLN A 165 5.62 9.97 5.90
CA GLN A 165 4.81 10.81 5.02
C GLN A 165 5.70 11.75 4.21
N VAL A 166 5.57 11.67 2.89
CA VAL A 166 6.22 12.62 2.00
C VAL A 166 5.46 13.94 2.05
N PRO A 167 6.11 15.05 2.46
CA PRO A 167 5.47 16.36 2.48
C PRO A 167 5.12 16.83 1.06
N GLY A 168 4.37 17.92 0.98
CA GLY A 168 3.97 18.54 -0.27
C GLY A 168 2.48 18.44 -0.54
N LYS A 169 1.94 19.49 -1.18
CA LYS A 169 0.54 19.62 -1.54
C LYS A 169 0.30 19.34 -3.02
N THR A 170 1.37 19.37 -3.83
CA THR A 170 1.30 19.17 -5.28
C THR A 170 2.17 18.00 -5.72
N LEU A 171 1.91 17.48 -6.92
CA LEU A 171 2.72 16.43 -7.53
C LEU A 171 4.18 16.84 -7.69
N GLU A 172 4.45 18.11 -8.06
CA GLU A 172 5.82 18.60 -8.24
C GLU A 172 6.58 18.68 -6.90
N GLU A 173 5.93 19.09 -5.83
CA GLU A 173 6.50 19.05 -4.49
C GLU A 173 6.80 17.60 -4.07
N TYR A 174 5.86 16.68 -4.29
CA TYR A 174 6.06 15.27 -4.01
C TYR A 174 7.28 14.70 -4.74
N LYS A 175 7.38 14.96 -6.05
CA LYS A 175 8.54 14.55 -6.86
C LYS A 175 9.84 15.15 -6.34
N TYR A 176 9.81 16.44 -5.96
CA TYR A 176 10.96 17.13 -5.42
C TYR A 176 11.46 16.48 -4.13
N TYR A 177 10.56 16.23 -3.17
CA TYR A 177 10.94 15.62 -1.89
C TYR A 177 11.47 14.20 -2.06
N LEU A 178 10.84 13.36 -2.87
CA LEU A 178 11.34 12.00 -3.09
C LEU A 178 12.72 11.98 -3.74
N LYS A 179 12.96 12.85 -4.73
CA LYS A 179 14.30 12.99 -5.33
C LYS A 179 15.34 13.46 -4.30
N ALA A 180 14.97 14.42 -3.46
CA ALA A 180 15.84 14.92 -2.41
C ALA A 180 16.13 13.84 -1.35
N PHE A 181 15.12 13.09 -0.90
CA PHE A 181 15.29 11.98 0.04
C PHE A 181 16.23 10.91 -0.50
N LYS A 182 16.14 10.62 -1.81
CA LYS A 182 17.07 9.70 -2.47
C LYS A 182 18.51 10.24 -2.45
N LYS A 183 18.72 11.52 -2.78
CA LYS A 183 20.04 12.18 -2.74
C LYS A 183 20.63 12.21 -1.31
N MET A 184 19.76 12.37 -0.30
CA MET A 184 20.16 12.36 1.12
C MET A 184 20.42 10.95 1.66
N GLY A 185 20.29 9.91 0.85
CA GLY A 185 20.51 8.53 1.26
C GLY A 185 19.44 7.94 2.19
N LEU A 186 18.26 8.58 2.32
CA LEU A 186 17.18 8.05 3.17
C LEU A 186 16.69 6.68 2.69
N PHE A 187 16.72 6.44 1.39
CA PHE A 187 16.39 5.12 0.82
C PHE A 187 17.42 4.01 1.17
N ASN A 188 18.55 4.34 1.79
CA ASN A 188 19.49 3.35 2.31
C ASN A 188 19.19 2.99 3.78
N LYS A 189 18.24 3.67 4.43
CA LYS A 189 17.79 3.32 5.77
C LYS A 189 16.87 2.12 5.72
N ASP A 190 17.10 1.17 6.61
CA ASP A 190 16.41 -0.13 6.67
C ASP A 190 14.89 -0.01 6.95
N ASP A 191 14.46 1.12 7.48
CA ASP A 191 13.08 1.36 7.93
C ASP A 191 12.40 2.55 7.23
N PHE A 192 12.91 3.00 6.08
CA PHE A 192 12.36 4.13 5.34
C PHE A 192 11.41 3.68 4.22
N PHE A 193 10.12 3.87 4.42
CA PHE A 193 9.07 3.53 3.46
C PHE A 193 8.19 4.76 3.17
N PRO A 194 8.63 5.66 2.25
CA PRO A 194 7.91 6.89 1.96
C PRO A 194 6.50 6.61 1.43
N ASN A 195 5.54 7.32 1.99
CA ASN A 195 4.12 7.20 1.68
C ASN A 195 3.49 8.54 1.31
N LYS A 196 2.47 8.52 0.45
CA LYS A 196 1.66 9.69 0.10
C LYS A 196 0.25 9.28 -0.31
N SER A 197 -0.73 9.71 0.47
CA SER A 197 -2.16 9.68 0.10
C SER A 197 -2.79 8.31 -0.20
N SER A 198 -2.06 7.19 -0.12
CA SER A 198 -2.60 5.87 -0.46
C SER A 198 -1.73 4.73 0.06
N SER A 199 -2.37 3.63 0.47
CA SER A 199 -1.69 2.38 0.81
C SER A 199 -0.80 1.89 -0.34
N LEU A 200 -1.21 2.13 -1.58
CA LEU A 200 -0.42 1.73 -2.76
C LEU A 200 0.91 2.46 -2.86
N SER A 201 0.99 3.72 -2.46
CA SER A 201 2.26 4.45 -2.48
C SER A 201 3.27 3.85 -1.50
N TRP A 202 2.80 3.35 -0.37
CA TRP A 202 3.62 2.60 0.59
C TRP A 202 4.07 1.26 0.00
N VAL A 203 3.14 0.49 -0.57
CA VAL A 203 3.45 -0.81 -1.21
C VAL A 203 4.51 -0.64 -2.31
N ILE A 204 4.39 0.40 -3.13
CA ILE A 204 5.38 0.73 -4.18
C ILE A 204 6.75 1.03 -3.56
N SER A 205 6.80 1.79 -2.48
CA SER A 205 8.06 2.10 -1.81
C SER A 205 8.69 0.85 -1.18
N MET A 206 7.88 -0.03 -0.59
CA MET A 206 8.31 -1.34 -0.09
C MET A 206 8.86 -2.21 -1.24
N ALA A 207 8.13 -2.31 -2.35
CA ALA A 207 8.57 -3.08 -3.51
C ALA A 207 9.91 -2.59 -4.07
N TYR A 208 10.11 -1.27 -4.10
CA TYR A 208 11.37 -0.67 -4.49
C TYR A 208 12.50 -1.01 -3.53
N GLN A 209 12.29 -0.86 -2.22
CA GLN A 209 13.28 -1.16 -1.18
C GLN A 209 13.66 -2.65 -1.15
N LEU A 210 12.71 -3.53 -1.40
CA LEU A 210 12.93 -4.97 -1.52
C LEU A 210 13.47 -5.38 -2.91
N GLN A 211 13.68 -4.43 -3.83
CA GLN A 211 14.28 -4.65 -5.15
C GLN A 211 13.50 -5.66 -6.01
N TYR A 212 12.16 -5.63 -5.97
CA TYR A 212 11.37 -6.40 -6.91
C TYR A 212 11.56 -5.91 -8.35
N LYS A 213 11.60 -6.85 -9.30
CA LYS A 213 11.82 -6.55 -10.73
C LYS A 213 10.51 -6.45 -11.51
N LYS A 214 9.48 -7.14 -11.06
CA LYS A 214 8.13 -7.07 -11.63
C LYS A 214 7.14 -6.81 -10.50
N ILE A 215 6.31 -5.80 -10.66
CA ILE A 215 5.23 -5.47 -9.74
C ILE A 215 3.92 -5.46 -10.52
N ILE A 216 2.99 -6.33 -10.18
CA ILE A 216 1.73 -6.51 -10.88
C ILE A 216 0.57 -6.10 -9.95
N PHE A 217 -0.18 -5.09 -10.36
CA PHE A 217 -1.35 -4.61 -9.62
C PHE A 217 -2.59 -5.40 -10.03
N CYS A 218 -3.20 -6.12 -9.10
CA CYS A 218 -4.43 -6.89 -9.25
C CYS A 218 -5.51 -6.26 -8.36
N GLY A 219 -6.71 -6.00 -8.90
CA GLY A 219 -7.79 -5.36 -8.16
C GLY A 219 -7.51 -3.90 -7.78
N VAL A 220 -6.60 -3.23 -8.49
CA VAL A 220 -6.33 -1.81 -8.35
C VAL A 220 -7.06 -1.06 -9.46
N ASP A 221 -8.40 -1.05 -9.40
CA ASP A 221 -9.23 -0.52 -10.47
C ASP A 221 -9.32 1.00 -10.42
N LEU A 222 -9.21 1.59 -9.22
CA LEU A 222 -9.33 3.02 -8.90
C LEU A 222 -10.73 3.59 -9.16
N ILE A 223 -11.68 2.75 -9.52
CA ILE A 223 -13.11 3.07 -9.72
C ILE A 223 -13.96 1.89 -9.23
N GLY A 224 -15.23 2.15 -9.02
CA GLY A 224 -16.26 1.13 -8.80
C GLY A 224 -16.22 0.45 -7.44
N ASP A 225 -16.84 -0.70 -7.39
CA ASP A 225 -17.07 -1.46 -6.19
C ASP A 225 -15.88 -2.36 -5.81
N HIS A 226 -15.96 -2.88 -4.60
CA HIS A 226 -15.06 -3.91 -4.14
C HIS A 226 -15.54 -5.30 -4.62
N PHE A 227 -14.59 -6.21 -4.88
CA PHE A 227 -14.88 -7.58 -5.36
C PHE A 227 -15.79 -8.37 -4.40
N TYR A 228 -15.77 -8.07 -3.12
CA TYR A 228 -16.59 -8.76 -2.12
C TYR A 228 -18.01 -8.20 -2.02
N ASN A 229 -18.26 -6.97 -2.49
CA ASN A 229 -19.61 -6.40 -2.60
C ASN A 229 -20.30 -6.86 -3.89
N ASN A 230 -19.54 -6.93 -4.99
CA ASN A 230 -20.02 -7.42 -6.27
C ASN A 230 -19.11 -8.56 -6.76
N ARG A 231 -19.60 -9.79 -6.63
CA ARG A 231 -18.86 -11.00 -6.99
C ARG A 231 -18.80 -11.28 -8.50
N ALA A 232 -19.52 -10.51 -9.31
CA ALA A 232 -19.47 -10.65 -10.75
C ALA A 232 -18.11 -10.17 -11.31
N PRO A 233 -17.59 -10.78 -12.38
CA PRO A 233 -16.46 -10.28 -13.11
C PRO A 233 -16.68 -8.84 -13.59
N LEU A 234 -15.66 -8.01 -13.57
CA LEU A 234 -15.73 -6.66 -14.13
C LEU A 234 -15.65 -6.76 -15.65
N ILE A 235 -16.73 -6.36 -16.32
CA ILE A 235 -16.84 -6.32 -17.79
C ILE A 235 -16.73 -4.91 -18.31
N LYS A 236 -16.53 -4.76 -19.63
CA LYS A 236 -16.33 -3.46 -20.29
C LYS A 236 -17.47 -2.48 -20.02
N GLU A 237 -18.71 -2.94 -20.17
CA GLU A 237 -19.89 -2.07 -19.99
C GLU A 237 -19.97 -1.50 -18.56
N GLU A 238 -19.74 -2.35 -17.57
CA GLU A 238 -19.74 -1.93 -16.16
C GLU A 238 -18.57 -0.98 -15.87
N PHE A 239 -17.38 -1.26 -16.40
CA PHE A 239 -16.22 -0.38 -16.28
C PHE A 239 -16.50 1.01 -16.87
N GLU A 240 -17.03 1.11 -18.08
CA GLU A 240 -17.36 2.38 -18.73
C GLU A 240 -18.45 3.14 -17.96
N LYS A 241 -19.48 2.43 -17.47
CA LYS A 241 -20.52 3.03 -16.62
C LYS A 241 -19.93 3.61 -15.33
N GLN A 242 -19.09 2.87 -14.63
CA GLN A 242 -18.42 3.33 -13.41
C GLN A 242 -17.49 4.52 -13.68
N LYS A 243 -16.74 4.50 -14.77
CA LYS A 243 -15.86 5.59 -15.21
C LYS A 243 -16.66 6.88 -15.48
N ASN A 244 -17.79 6.78 -16.13
CA ASN A 244 -18.65 7.92 -16.44
C ASN A 244 -19.41 8.48 -15.24
N ASN A 245 -19.77 7.63 -14.27
CA ASN A 245 -20.48 8.03 -13.05
C ASN A 245 -19.60 8.74 -12.02
N LYS A 246 -18.32 8.96 -12.30
CA LYS A 246 -17.37 9.64 -11.40
C LYS A 246 -17.33 9.09 -9.96
N HIS A 247 -17.74 7.86 -9.73
CA HIS A 247 -17.51 7.16 -8.47
C HIS A 247 -16.03 6.78 -8.38
N LEU A 248 -15.20 7.82 -8.39
CA LEU A 248 -13.76 7.67 -8.22
C LEU A 248 -13.47 7.39 -6.75
N THR A 249 -12.55 6.51 -6.48
CA THR A 249 -12.07 6.29 -5.11
C THR A 249 -11.55 7.60 -4.53
N GLY A 250 -11.62 7.78 -3.22
CA GLY A 250 -11.24 9.03 -2.54
C GLY A 250 -9.86 9.59 -2.92
N ASN A 251 -9.00 8.78 -3.52
CA ASN A 251 -7.67 9.15 -4.01
C ASN A 251 -7.68 9.95 -5.32
N LEU A 252 -8.83 10.07 -5.97
CA LEU A 252 -9.02 10.83 -7.22
C LEU A 252 -9.86 12.11 -7.01
N THR A 253 -10.18 12.43 -5.76
CA THR A 253 -10.97 13.62 -5.42
C THR A 253 -10.09 14.84 -5.22
N ALA A 254 -10.68 16.05 -5.32
CA ALA A 254 -10.01 17.32 -5.03
C ALA A 254 -9.41 17.42 -3.61
N LYS A 255 -9.84 16.56 -2.68
CA LYS A 255 -9.29 16.47 -1.33
C LYS A 255 -7.82 16.02 -1.34
N TYR A 256 -7.40 15.27 -2.36
CA TYR A 256 -6.04 14.77 -2.51
C TYR A 256 -5.44 15.28 -3.83
N PRO A 257 -4.80 16.45 -3.84
CA PRO A 257 -4.26 17.07 -5.06
C PRO A 257 -3.15 16.25 -5.74
N VAL A 258 -2.65 15.20 -5.07
CA VAL A 258 -1.69 14.24 -5.65
C VAL A 258 -2.43 12.91 -5.83
N ILE A 259 -2.84 12.62 -7.04
CA ILE A 259 -3.56 11.40 -7.38
C ILE A 259 -2.62 10.20 -7.50
N ILE A 260 -3.11 9.02 -7.16
CA ILE A 260 -2.29 7.80 -7.10
C ILE A 260 -1.74 7.38 -8.48
N GLN A 261 -2.45 7.62 -9.57
CA GLN A 261 -1.95 7.36 -10.93
C GLN A 261 -0.66 8.13 -11.21
N ASP A 262 -0.60 9.42 -10.86
CA ASP A 262 0.59 10.25 -11.04
C ASP A 262 1.75 9.78 -10.17
N VAL A 263 1.46 9.35 -8.95
CA VAL A 263 2.44 8.73 -8.04
C VAL A 263 3.04 7.50 -8.69
N ILE A 264 2.21 6.57 -9.17
CA ILE A 264 2.64 5.33 -9.81
C ILE A 264 3.46 5.62 -11.07
N LYS A 265 2.98 6.53 -11.93
CA LYS A 265 3.70 6.96 -13.14
C LYS A 265 5.09 7.53 -12.82
N PHE A 266 5.18 8.36 -11.77
CA PHE A 266 6.45 8.92 -11.34
C PHE A 266 7.40 7.85 -10.80
N TRP A 267 6.91 6.94 -9.94
CA TRP A 267 7.72 5.83 -9.42
C TRP A 267 8.21 4.93 -10.55
N ASN A 268 7.34 4.56 -11.49
CA ASN A 268 7.72 3.73 -12.63
C ASN A 268 8.90 4.37 -13.38
N LYS A 269 8.72 5.61 -13.83
CA LYS A 269 9.70 6.32 -14.65
C LYS A 269 11.01 6.64 -13.91
N TYR A 270 10.93 7.11 -12.67
CA TYR A 270 12.10 7.66 -11.97
C TYR A 270 12.84 6.64 -11.13
N PHE A 271 12.13 5.67 -10.56
CA PHE A 271 12.71 4.67 -9.68
C PHE A 271 12.87 3.31 -10.35
N PHE A 272 11.81 2.73 -10.90
CA PHE A 272 11.83 1.35 -11.38
C PHE A 272 12.54 1.16 -12.73
N GLU A 273 12.24 1.97 -13.73
CA GLU A 273 12.89 1.85 -15.05
C GLU A 273 14.41 1.93 -14.96
N LYS A 274 14.93 2.79 -14.08
CA LYS A 274 16.38 2.91 -13.85
C LYS A 274 17.04 1.65 -13.31
N TYR A 275 16.27 0.77 -12.67
CA TYR A 275 16.75 -0.50 -12.12
C TYR A 275 16.29 -1.70 -12.95
N LYS A 276 15.85 -1.47 -14.20
CA LYS A 276 15.31 -2.50 -15.09
C LYS A 276 14.13 -3.27 -14.47
N ALA A 277 13.40 -2.61 -13.57
CA ALA A 277 12.16 -3.12 -12.99
C ALA A 277 10.96 -2.50 -13.70
N ARG A 278 9.82 -3.18 -13.70
CA ARG A 278 8.61 -2.77 -14.44
C ARG A 278 7.37 -2.97 -13.59
N LEU A 279 6.45 -2.03 -13.75
CA LEU A 279 5.11 -2.11 -13.17
C LEU A 279 4.11 -2.53 -14.25
N TYR A 280 3.15 -3.35 -13.84
CA TYR A 280 2.07 -3.87 -14.69
C TYR A 280 0.74 -3.78 -13.95
N VAL A 281 -0.34 -3.90 -14.70
CA VAL A 281 -1.69 -4.08 -14.18
C VAL A 281 -2.25 -5.40 -14.72
N SER A 282 -3.00 -6.14 -13.90
CA SER A 282 -3.56 -7.45 -14.32
C SER A 282 -4.80 -7.32 -15.21
N SER A 283 -5.51 -6.18 -15.15
CA SER A 283 -6.77 -5.96 -15.85
C SER A 283 -6.71 -4.74 -16.76
N LYS A 284 -7.22 -4.90 -17.99
CA LYS A 284 -7.49 -3.77 -18.91
C LYS A 284 -8.61 -2.84 -18.41
N TYR A 285 -9.39 -3.30 -17.43
CA TYR A 285 -10.46 -2.54 -16.79
C TYR A 285 -10.02 -1.80 -15.53
N SER A 286 -8.75 -1.59 -15.33
CA SER A 286 -8.20 -0.68 -14.33
C SER A 286 -7.82 0.65 -14.99
N LEU A 287 -8.06 1.79 -14.32
CA LEU A 287 -7.56 3.08 -14.79
C LEU A 287 -6.02 3.12 -14.88
N LEU A 288 -5.32 2.22 -14.21
CA LEU A 288 -3.87 2.07 -14.37
C LEU A 288 -3.46 1.51 -15.73
N SER A 289 -4.35 0.87 -16.49
CA SER A 289 -4.06 0.38 -17.83
C SER A 289 -3.79 1.49 -18.85
N GLU A 290 -4.17 2.72 -18.52
CA GLU A 290 -3.85 3.92 -19.31
C GLU A 290 -2.36 4.33 -19.23
N ILE A 291 -1.67 3.87 -18.18
CA ILE A 291 -0.27 4.26 -17.89
C ILE A 291 0.68 3.09 -17.71
N LEU A 292 0.18 1.87 -17.56
CA LEU A 292 0.95 0.65 -17.37
C LEU A 292 0.50 -0.41 -18.38
N SER A 293 1.44 -1.27 -18.80
CA SER A 293 1.12 -2.42 -19.63
C SER A 293 0.30 -3.46 -18.87
N VAL A 294 -0.63 -4.11 -19.55
CA VAL A 294 -1.40 -5.23 -19.00
C VAL A 294 -0.49 -6.45 -18.92
N TYR A 295 -0.43 -7.06 -17.74
CA TYR A 295 0.31 -8.28 -17.48
C TYR A 295 -0.41 -9.47 -18.16
N LYS A 296 0.36 -10.29 -18.84
CA LYS A 296 -0.13 -11.55 -19.41
C LYS A 296 0.28 -12.68 -18.48
N PHE A 297 -0.70 -13.29 -17.81
CA PHE A 297 -0.49 -14.50 -17.04
C PHE A 297 -0.01 -15.63 -17.96
N LYS A 298 0.81 -16.50 -17.40
CA LYS A 298 1.26 -17.69 -18.14
C LYS A 298 0.07 -18.66 -18.20
N ASN A 299 -0.51 -18.80 -19.38
CA ASN A 299 -1.44 -19.92 -19.62
C ASN A 299 -0.60 -21.20 -19.55
N LYS A 300 -0.75 -21.96 -18.50
CA LYS A 300 -0.22 -23.32 -18.41
C LYS A 300 -1.28 -24.32 -18.91
#